data_e61bebbf6c364c1237c267ab1cd2896f
#
_entry.id   e61bebbf6c364c1237c267ab1cd2896f
#
_cell.length_a   1.000
_cell.length_b   1.000
_cell.length_c   1.000
_cell.angle_alpha   90.00
_cell.angle_beta   90.00
_cell.angle_gamma   90.00
#
_symmetry.space_group_name_H-M   'P 1'
#
loop_
_entity.id
_entity.type
_entity.pdbx_description
1 polymer ?
#
loop_
_entity_poly.entity_id
_entity_poly.type
_entity_poly.pdbx_seq_one_letter_code
_entity_poly.pdbx_strand_id
1 'polypeptide(L)'
;MRGSMRSTGANTQMADKADTIAREKRLNPFERFLSLWVGLCMVVGVVLGKALPGFIDAMRRLEFGEGSQINVPIAVLIWLMITPMMMKVDFAAIRNVGRKPRGLLVTLFVNWLVKPFSMALIAYLFFRYVFGAWISPEEASQYIAGSIILAAAPCTAMVFVWSYLTDGDPAYTLVQVSVNDLIMLVLFAPIVRFLVSGASSLDVPFHVLLYSVIVFIVIPLTAGVILRRYFIRRRGAVWFEQVLLPRFAPVSMAALLATLVLIFGFQADNITQKSFHVVMNSPICFCL
;
A
#
# COMPACT_ATOMS: atom_id res chain seq x y z
N MET A 1 30.38 52.97 -9.01
CA MET A 1 30.24 51.73 -9.78
C MET A 1 30.40 50.44 -8.96
N ARG A 2 29.81 50.31 -7.77
CA ARG A 2 29.90 49.10 -6.90
C ARG A 2 28.55 48.40 -6.58
N GLY A 3 27.45 48.89 -7.16
CA GLY A 3 26.11 48.35 -6.86
C GLY A 3 25.58 47.26 -7.82
N SER A 4 26.15 47.14 -9.03
CA SER A 4 25.63 46.24 -10.07
C SER A 4 26.11 44.79 -9.98
N MET A 5 27.24 44.51 -9.34
CA MET A 5 27.78 43.15 -9.25
C MET A 5 27.15 42.25 -8.15
N ARG A 6 26.47 42.82 -7.16
CA ARG A 6 25.84 42.03 -6.09
C ARG A 6 24.48 41.44 -6.47
N SER A 7 23.76 42.07 -7.40
CA SER A 7 22.43 41.59 -7.81
C SER A 7 22.50 40.40 -8.77
N THR A 8 23.56 40.32 -9.60
CA THR A 8 23.71 39.23 -10.57
C THR A 8 24.04 37.90 -9.88
N GLY A 9 24.87 37.92 -8.83
CA GLY A 9 25.23 36.69 -8.08
C GLY A 9 24.06 36.09 -7.27
N ALA A 10 23.22 36.95 -6.70
CA ALA A 10 22.03 36.49 -5.97
C ALA A 10 20.98 35.88 -6.89
N ASN A 11 20.76 36.45 -8.09
CA ASN A 11 19.84 35.88 -9.07
C ASN A 11 20.36 34.55 -9.66
N THR A 12 21.67 34.44 -9.87
CA THR A 12 22.27 33.17 -10.35
C THR A 12 22.16 32.07 -9.30
N GLN A 13 22.36 32.39 -8.02
CA GLN A 13 22.17 31.42 -6.91
C GLN A 13 20.71 31.03 -6.72
N MET A 14 19.76 31.95 -6.90
CA MET A 14 18.33 31.64 -6.86
C MET A 14 17.89 30.76 -8.04
N ALA A 15 18.41 31.04 -9.24
CA ALA A 15 18.12 30.24 -10.43
C ALA A 15 18.74 28.83 -10.31
N ASP A 16 19.97 28.72 -9.83
CA ASP A 16 20.64 27.43 -9.60
C ASP A 16 19.93 26.60 -8.51
N LYS A 17 19.46 27.27 -7.46
CA LYS A 17 18.67 26.65 -6.40
C LYS A 17 17.28 26.24 -6.88
N ALA A 18 16.64 27.02 -7.75
CA ALA A 18 15.37 26.68 -8.37
C ALA A 18 15.53 25.52 -9.38
N ASP A 19 16.60 25.49 -10.15
CA ASP A 19 16.93 24.39 -11.05
C ASP A 19 17.30 23.11 -10.30
N THR A 20 17.99 23.22 -9.17
CA THR A 20 18.30 22.09 -8.30
C THR A 20 17.02 21.51 -7.67
N ILE A 21 16.13 22.38 -7.18
CA ILE A 21 14.82 21.99 -6.64
C ILE A 21 13.94 21.38 -7.74
N ALA A 22 13.94 21.93 -8.95
CA ALA A 22 13.20 21.39 -10.09
C ALA A 22 13.77 20.05 -10.58
N ARG A 23 15.07 19.84 -10.43
CA ARG A 23 15.76 18.59 -10.77
C ARG A 23 15.52 17.50 -9.72
N GLU A 24 15.44 17.87 -8.45
CA GLU A 24 15.04 16.97 -7.34
C GLU A 24 13.56 16.56 -7.44
N LYS A 25 12.69 17.39 -8.03
CA LYS A 25 11.27 17.10 -8.27
C LYS A 25 10.98 16.12 -9.42
N ARG A 26 11.99 15.56 -10.07
CA ARG A 26 11.75 14.53 -11.09
C ARG A 26 11.53 13.19 -10.40
N LEU A 27 10.28 12.75 -10.40
CA LEU A 27 9.92 11.36 -10.07
C LEU A 27 10.83 10.40 -10.85
N ASN A 28 11.30 9.35 -10.20
CA ASN A 28 12.00 8.28 -10.89
C ASN A 28 11.15 7.79 -12.07
N PRO A 29 11.74 7.48 -13.25
CA PRO A 29 10.99 6.97 -14.40
C PRO A 29 10.06 5.80 -14.04
N PHE A 30 10.45 5.00 -13.08
CA PHE A 30 9.64 3.90 -12.56
C PHE A 30 8.37 4.40 -11.86
N GLU A 31 8.48 5.37 -10.96
CA GLU A 31 7.32 5.94 -10.22
C GLU A 31 6.37 6.69 -11.17
N ARG A 32 6.92 7.33 -12.19
CA ARG A 32 6.13 8.02 -13.23
C ARG A 32 5.26 7.05 -14.04
N PHE A 33 5.75 5.86 -14.29
CA PHE A 33 5.07 4.83 -15.09
C PHE A 33 4.59 3.66 -14.22
N LEU A 34 4.42 3.86 -12.91
CA LEU A 34 4.03 2.79 -11.99
C LEU A 34 2.73 2.09 -12.44
N SER A 35 1.73 2.85 -12.87
CA SER A 35 0.47 2.28 -13.36
C SER A 35 0.67 1.40 -14.61
N LEU A 36 1.60 1.78 -15.50
CA LEU A 36 1.94 0.97 -16.67
C LEU A 36 2.63 -0.34 -16.25
N TRP A 37 3.58 -0.27 -15.32
CA TRP A 37 4.27 -1.46 -14.80
C TRP A 37 3.29 -2.41 -14.10
N VAL A 38 2.37 -1.87 -13.29
CA VAL A 38 1.31 -2.66 -12.64
C VAL A 38 0.45 -3.33 -13.69
N GLY A 39 -0.05 -2.59 -14.69
CA GLY A 39 -0.85 -3.15 -15.79
C GLY A 39 -0.11 -4.24 -16.56
N LEU A 40 1.18 -4.04 -16.85
CA LEU A 40 2.01 -5.04 -17.51
C LEU A 40 2.14 -6.32 -16.66
N CYS A 41 2.41 -6.17 -15.37
CA CYS A 41 2.49 -7.32 -14.45
C CYS A 41 1.18 -8.08 -14.33
N MET A 42 0.03 -7.39 -14.38
CA MET A 42 -1.29 -8.02 -14.42
C MET A 42 -1.43 -8.92 -15.66
N VAL A 43 -1.11 -8.37 -16.85
CA VAL A 43 -1.17 -9.13 -18.10
C VAL A 43 -0.18 -10.29 -18.08
N VAL A 44 1.06 -10.06 -17.68
CA VAL A 44 2.09 -11.11 -17.55
C VAL A 44 1.66 -12.20 -16.57
N GLY A 45 1.07 -11.81 -15.43
CA GLY A 45 0.53 -12.77 -14.45
C GLY A 45 -0.54 -13.67 -15.02
N VAL A 46 -1.54 -13.09 -15.71
CA VAL A 46 -2.61 -13.86 -16.36
C VAL A 46 -2.07 -14.78 -17.46
N VAL A 47 -1.15 -14.29 -18.28
CA VAL A 47 -0.51 -15.10 -19.33
C VAL A 47 0.27 -16.27 -18.73
N LEU A 48 1.09 -16.02 -17.71
CA LEU A 48 1.83 -17.06 -17.00
C LEU A 48 0.90 -18.09 -16.34
N GLY A 49 -0.21 -17.63 -15.74
CA GLY A 49 -1.21 -18.51 -15.13
C GLY A 49 -1.79 -19.50 -16.11
N LYS A 50 -2.00 -19.06 -17.36
CA LYS A 50 -2.53 -19.92 -18.44
C LYS A 50 -1.47 -20.74 -19.16
N ALA A 51 -0.28 -20.17 -19.34
CA ALA A 51 0.79 -20.86 -20.07
C ALA A 51 1.49 -21.93 -19.23
N LEU A 52 1.57 -21.74 -17.91
CA LEU A 52 2.28 -22.63 -16.98
C LEU A 52 1.40 -23.01 -15.78
N PRO A 53 0.27 -23.68 -15.99
CA PRO A 53 -0.66 -24.04 -14.90
C PRO A 53 0.03 -24.90 -13.82
N GLY A 54 0.90 -25.85 -14.21
CA GLY A 54 1.62 -26.70 -13.26
C GLY A 54 2.56 -25.93 -12.33
N PHE A 55 3.20 -24.87 -12.80
CA PHE A 55 4.03 -23.98 -11.96
C PHE A 55 3.17 -23.19 -10.98
N ILE A 56 2.08 -22.63 -11.45
CA ILE A 56 1.14 -21.85 -10.62
C ILE A 56 0.51 -22.74 -9.55
N ASP A 57 0.10 -23.96 -9.90
CA ASP A 57 -0.44 -24.92 -8.94
C ASP A 57 0.60 -25.38 -7.91
N ALA A 58 1.84 -25.57 -8.32
CA ALA A 58 2.94 -25.86 -7.37
C ALA A 58 3.15 -24.71 -6.39
N MET A 59 3.15 -23.45 -6.88
CA MET A 59 3.27 -22.26 -6.03
C MET A 59 2.04 -22.09 -5.12
N ARG A 60 0.84 -22.41 -5.58
CA ARG A 60 -0.40 -22.34 -4.79
C ARG A 60 -0.40 -23.34 -3.64
N ARG A 61 0.17 -24.55 -3.84
CA ARG A 61 0.24 -25.60 -2.81
C ARG A 61 1.23 -25.29 -1.69
N LEU A 62 2.12 -24.31 -1.87
CA LEU A 62 3.05 -23.88 -0.83
C LEU A 62 2.34 -22.98 0.20
N GLU A 63 1.53 -23.60 1.06
CA GLU A 63 0.82 -22.90 2.14
C GLU A 63 1.58 -23.01 3.46
N PHE A 64 1.39 -22.00 4.33
CA PHE A 64 2.03 -21.94 5.65
C PHE A 64 1.20 -22.74 6.68
N GLY A 65 1.35 -24.07 6.70
CA GLY A 65 0.60 -24.99 7.57
C GLY A 65 -0.76 -25.40 6.99
N GLU A 66 -1.25 -26.54 7.42
CA GLU A 66 -2.54 -27.09 6.97
C GLU A 66 -3.69 -26.15 7.36
N GLY A 67 -4.40 -25.61 6.36
CA GLY A 67 -5.59 -24.78 6.54
C GLY A 67 -5.34 -23.30 6.81
N SER A 68 -4.09 -22.79 6.76
CA SER A 68 -3.81 -21.37 7.03
C SER A 68 -4.22 -20.43 5.89
N GLN A 69 -4.43 -20.94 4.68
CA GLN A 69 -4.69 -20.17 3.44
C GLN A 69 -3.63 -19.10 3.11
N ILE A 70 -2.49 -19.11 3.82
CA ILE A 70 -1.40 -18.18 3.61
C ILE A 70 -0.38 -18.83 2.68
N ASN A 71 -0.27 -18.32 1.46
CA ASN A 71 0.71 -18.78 0.49
C ASN A 71 2.11 -18.27 0.86
N VAL A 72 3.07 -19.19 1.05
CA VAL A 72 4.43 -18.86 1.48
C VAL A 72 5.18 -17.96 0.49
N PRO A 73 5.22 -18.23 -0.82
CA PRO A 73 5.82 -17.33 -1.80
C PRO A 73 5.30 -15.90 -1.71
N ILE A 74 3.98 -15.73 -1.64
CA ILE A 74 3.36 -14.41 -1.51
C ILE A 74 3.73 -13.76 -0.17
N ALA A 75 3.70 -14.50 0.93
CA ALA A 75 4.07 -13.97 2.25
C ALA A 75 5.52 -13.47 2.28
N VAL A 76 6.47 -14.22 1.72
CA VAL A 76 7.88 -13.82 1.63
C VAL A 76 8.05 -12.55 0.79
N LEU A 77 7.38 -12.45 -0.36
CA LEU A 77 7.43 -11.27 -1.21
C LEU A 77 6.83 -10.04 -0.51
N ILE A 78 5.70 -10.21 0.18
CA ILE A 78 5.09 -9.14 0.98
C ILE A 78 6.03 -8.70 2.10
N TRP A 79 6.67 -9.63 2.82
CA TRP A 79 7.65 -9.28 3.85
C TRP A 79 8.85 -8.54 3.28
N LEU A 80 9.35 -8.96 2.13
CA LEU A 80 10.45 -8.30 1.43
C LEU A 80 10.08 -6.87 0.99
N MET A 81 8.82 -6.65 0.64
CA MET A 81 8.27 -5.34 0.27
C MET A 81 8.05 -4.45 1.49
N ILE A 82 7.42 -4.97 2.55
CA ILE A 82 6.97 -4.18 3.69
C ILE A 82 8.10 -3.92 4.69
N THR A 83 9.01 -4.87 4.92
CA THR A 83 10.07 -4.73 5.94
C THR A 83 10.91 -3.46 5.74
N PRO A 84 11.40 -3.09 4.54
CA PRO A 84 12.13 -1.86 4.34
C PRO A 84 11.29 -0.60 4.59
N MET A 85 9.98 -0.65 4.37
CA MET A 85 9.07 0.46 4.74
C MET A 85 8.96 0.58 6.25
N MET A 86 8.80 -0.53 6.96
CA MET A 86 8.72 -0.56 8.43
C MET A 86 10.04 -0.11 9.09
N MET A 87 11.18 -0.32 8.44
CA MET A 87 12.47 0.19 8.90
C MET A 87 12.54 1.73 8.90
N LYS A 88 11.71 2.43 8.10
CA LYS A 88 11.63 3.90 8.08
C LYS A 88 10.84 4.46 9.27
N VAL A 89 10.03 3.66 9.95
CA VAL A 89 9.22 4.09 11.09
C VAL A 89 10.12 4.63 12.21
N ASP A 90 9.96 5.90 12.55
CA ASP A 90 10.69 6.58 13.63
C ASP A 90 9.76 6.87 14.80
N PHE A 91 9.83 6.00 15.81
CA PHE A 91 9.02 6.15 17.02
C PHE A 91 9.36 7.41 17.83
N ALA A 92 10.59 7.96 17.70
CA ALA A 92 10.97 9.20 18.35
C ALA A 92 10.29 10.40 17.67
N ALA A 93 10.21 10.39 16.35
CA ALA A 93 9.50 11.41 15.58
C ALA A 93 7.98 11.39 15.87
N ILE A 94 7.37 10.20 16.04
CA ILE A 94 5.96 10.06 16.42
C ILE A 94 5.65 10.78 17.73
N ARG A 95 6.54 10.69 18.73
CA ARG A 95 6.37 11.39 20.02
C ARG A 95 6.40 12.91 19.88
N ASN A 96 7.12 13.44 18.89
CA ASN A 96 7.28 14.89 18.68
C ASN A 96 6.12 15.51 17.88
N VAL A 97 5.30 14.71 17.17
CA VAL A 97 4.13 15.18 16.38
C VAL A 97 3.01 15.72 17.25
N GLY A 98 3.01 15.45 18.55
CA GLY A 98 2.09 16.07 19.50
C GLY A 98 2.06 17.62 19.45
N ARG A 99 3.04 18.26 18.77
CA ARG A 99 3.09 19.72 18.57
C ARG A 99 2.17 20.25 17.45
N LYS A 100 1.75 19.41 16.47
CA LYS A 100 0.81 19.78 15.39
C LYS A 100 -0.22 18.67 15.18
N PRO A 101 -1.12 18.40 16.14
CA PRO A 101 -2.02 17.24 16.10
C PRO A 101 -3.15 17.36 15.07
N ARG A 102 -3.49 18.58 14.63
CA ARG A 102 -4.66 18.83 13.77
C ARG A 102 -4.61 18.04 12.46
N GLY A 103 -3.50 18.09 11.73
CA GLY A 103 -3.36 17.34 10.47
C GLY A 103 -3.40 15.82 10.68
N LEU A 104 -2.78 15.33 11.75
CA LEU A 104 -2.82 13.90 12.09
C LEU A 104 -4.24 13.46 12.43
N LEU A 105 -4.98 14.23 13.23
CA LEU A 105 -6.36 13.92 13.60
C LEU A 105 -7.29 13.88 12.37
N VAL A 106 -7.14 14.85 11.45
CA VAL A 106 -7.92 14.87 10.19
C VAL A 106 -7.61 13.62 9.37
N THR A 107 -6.35 13.27 9.21
CA THR A 107 -5.95 12.07 8.45
C THR A 107 -6.49 10.79 9.09
N LEU A 108 -6.42 10.67 10.40
CA LEU A 108 -6.96 9.51 11.12
C LEU A 108 -8.48 9.43 11.00
N PHE A 109 -9.18 10.55 11.16
CA PHE A 109 -10.63 10.61 11.01
C PHE A 109 -11.06 10.18 9.60
N VAL A 110 -10.40 10.71 8.57
CA VAL A 110 -10.72 10.35 7.18
C VAL A 110 -10.40 8.89 6.89
N ASN A 111 -9.23 8.41 7.27
CA ASN A 111 -8.81 7.04 6.95
C ASN A 111 -9.59 5.95 7.71
N TRP A 112 -9.99 6.22 8.95
CA TRP A 112 -10.58 5.19 9.81
C TRP A 112 -12.09 5.33 10.00
N LEU A 113 -12.65 6.51 9.80
CA LEU A 113 -14.08 6.73 9.94
C LEU A 113 -14.77 7.02 8.59
N VAL A 114 -14.23 7.94 7.79
CA VAL A 114 -14.90 8.33 6.53
C VAL A 114 -14.71 7.26 5.45
N LYS A 115 -13.46 6.91 5.14
CA LYS A 115 -13.11 6.06 4.01
C LYS A 115 -13.74 4.65 4.05
N PRO A 116 -13.63 3.83 5.14
CA PRO A 116 -14.22 2.50 5.16
C PRO A 116 -15.74 2.52 5.09
N PHE A 117 -16.38 3.47 5.76
CA PHE A 117 -17.84 3.56 5.82
C PHE A 117 -18.43 4.08 4.50
N SER A 118 -17.81 5.10 3.89
CA SER A 118 -18.23 5.58 2.57
C SER A 118 -18.07 4.50 1.50
N MET A 119 -16.98 3.72 1.54
CA MET A 119 -16.79 2.62 0.61
C MET A 119 -17.81 1.50 0.82
N ALA A 120 -18.11 1.14 2.06
CA ALA A 120 -19.14 0.15 2.36
C ALA A 120 -20.51 0.59 1.78
N LEU A 121 -20.87 1.86 1.98
CA LEU A 121 -22.10 2.43 1.44
C LEU A 121 -22.12 2.43 -0.09
N ILE A 122 -21.06 2.93 -0.72
CA ILE A 122 -20.93 2.99 -2.19
C ILE A 122 -20.97 1.58 -2.77
N ALA A 123 -20.15 0.66 -2.25
CA ALA A 123 -20.12 -0.72 -2.72
C ALA A 123 -21.49 -1.40 -2.56
N TYR A 124 -22.16 -1.22 -1.43
CA TYR A 124 -23.50 -1.75 -1.21
C TYR A 124 -24.50 -1.21 -2.24
N LEU A 125 -24.55 0.11 -2.45
CA LEU A 125 -25.45 0.74 -3.42
C LEU A 125 -25.19 0.25 -4.85
N PHE A 126 -23.93 0.23 -5.26
CA PHE A 126 -23.58 -0.19 -6.62
C PHE A 126 -23.85 -1.66 -6.87
N PHE A 127 -23.38 -2.57 -6.01
CA PHE A 127 -23.55 -4.01 -6.26
C PHE A 127 -24.95 -4.53 -6.00
N ARG A 128 -25.73 -3.90 -5.12
CA ARG A 128 -27.10 -4.32 -4.86
C ARG A 128 -28.12 -3.70 -5.84
N TYR A 129 -27.95 -2.43 -6.22
CA TYR A 129 -28.96 -1.72 -7.00
C TYR A 129 -28.53 -1.47 -8.46
N VAL A 130 -27.29 -1.02 -8.68
CA VAL A 130 -26.85 -0.71 -10.05
C VAL A 130 -26.51 -1.97 -10.82
N PHE A 131 -25.71 -2.86 -10.24
CA PHE A 131 -25.24 -4.09 -10.88
C PHE A 131 -26.04 -5.34 -10.50
N GLY A 132 -27.00 -5.22 -9.61
CA GLY A 132 -27.79 -6.35 -9.10
C GLY A 132 -28.56 -7.14 -10.16
N ALA A 133 -28.81 -6.55 -11.35
CA ALA A 133 -29.42 -7.24 -12.48
C ALA A 133 -28.46 -8.17 -13.23
N TRP A 134 -27.14 -7.99 -13.08
CA TRP A 134 -26.12 -8.71 -13.86
C TRP A 134 -25.26 -9.68 -13.03
N ILE A 135 -25.37 -9.59 -11.70
CA ILE A 135 -24.58 -10.42 -10.78
C ILE A 135 -25.48 -11.15 -9.80
N SER A 136 -25.06 -12.34 -9.36
CA SER A 136 -25.77 -13.07 -8.32
C SER A 136 -25.66 -12.36 -6.96
N PRO A 137 -26.63 -12.56 -6.06
CA PRO A 137 -26.56 -11.98 -4.70
C PRO A 137 -25.32 -12.41 -3.90
N GLU A 138 -24.83 -13.62 -4.16
CA GLU A 138 -23.62 -14.16 -3.54
C GLU A 138 -22.37 -13.45 -4.03
N GLU A 139 -22.25 -13.25 -5.35
CA GLU A 139 -21.16 -12.49 -5.95
C GLU A 139 -21.17 -11.02 -5.50
N ALA A 140 -22.35 -10.40 -5.44
CA ALA A 140 -22.51 -9.05 -4.91
C ALA A 140 -21.96 -8.95 -3.47
N SER A 141 -22.27 -9.92 -2.61
CA SER A 141 -21.76 -9.96 -1.23
C SER A 141 -20.24 -10.11 -1.18
N GLN A 142 -19.64 -10.93 -2.05
CA GLN A 142 -18.19 -11.09 -2.15
C GLN A 142 -17.50 -9.78 -2.60
N TYR A 143 -18.07 -9.09 -3.60
CA TYR A 143 -17.51 -7.81 -4.09
C TYR A 143 -17.64 -6.69 -3.07
N ILE A 144 -18.75 -6.61 -2.33
CA ILE A 144 -18.94 -5.67 -1.23
C ILE A 144 -17.88 -5.93 -0.15
N ALA A 145 -17.71 -7.18 0.28
CA ALA A 145 -16.71 -7.55 1.29
C ALA A 145 -15.28 -7.22 0.83
N GLY A 146 -14.91 -7.57 -0.42
CA GLY A 146 -13.61 -7.26 -1.01
C GLY A 146 -13.33 -5.75 -1.06
N SER A 147 -14.34 -4.97 -1.45
CA SER A 147 -14.25 -3.50 -1.50
C SER A 147 -14.04 -2.88 -0.11
N ILE A 148 -14.73 -3.39 0.90
CA ILE A 148 -14.57 -2.94 2.30
C ILE A 148 -13.16 -3.26 2.81
N ILE A 149 -12.67 -4.48 2.58
CA ILE A 149 -11.31 -4.91 2.98
C ILE A 149 -10.25 -4.01 2.33
N LEU A 150 -10.40 -3.71 1.03
CA LEU A 150 -9.50 -2.84 0.30
C LEU A 150 -9.50 -1.40 0.87
N ALA A 151 -10.69 -0.87 1.19
CA ALA A 151 -10.82 0.48 1.71
C ALA A 151 -10.36 0.62 3.18
N ALA A 152 -10.47 -0.43 3.97
CA ALA A 152 -10.02 -0.40 5.36
C ALA A 152 -8.50 -0.32 5.52
N ALA A 153 -7.75 -0.73 4.50
CA ALA A 153 -6.28 -0.63 4.51
C ALA A 153 -5.82 0.78 4.07
N PRO A 154 -4.96 1.47 4.85
CA PRO A 154 -4.33 2.72 4.42
C PRO A 154 -3.31 2.44 3.30
N CYS A 155 -3.35 3.25 2.23
CA CYS A 155 -2.36 3.16 1.15
C CYS A 155 -1.09 3.92 1.54
N THR A 156 0.01 3.22 1.75
CA THR A 156 1.29 3.82 2.17
C THR A 156 2.23 4.11 1.00
N ALA A 157 2.11 3.39 -0.12
CA ALA A 157 3.03 3.51 -1.25
C ALA A 157 2.90 4.86 -1.99
N MET A 158 1.68 5.29 -2.27
CA MET A 158 1.42 6.51 -3.05
C MET A 158 1.41 7.80 -2.21
N VAL A 159 1.27 7.71 -0.90
CA VAL A 159 1.20 8.88 0.00
C VAL A 159 2.46 9.74 -0.09
N PHE A 160 3.64 9.12 -0.18
CA PHE A 160 4.90 9.85 -0.34
C PHE A 160 4.99 10.56 -1.70
N VAL A 161 4.50 9.93 -2.76
CA VAL A 161 4.45 10.53 -4.10
C VAL A 161 3.52 11.75 -4.09
N TRP A 162 2.34 11.64 -3.51
CA TRP A 162 1.40 12.76 -3.38
C TRP A 162 1.96 13.88 -2.49
N SER A 163 2.54 13.55 -1.34
CA SER A 163 3.20 14.52 -0.47
C SER A 163 4.29 15.29 -1.22
N TYR A 164 5.09 14.60 -2.01
CA TYR A 164 6.13 15.21 -2.83
C TYR A 164 5.56 16.13 -3.92
N LEU A 165 4.53 15.69 -4.63
CA LEU A 165 3.88 16.48 -5.70
C LEU A 165 3.17 17.74 -5.18
N THR A 166 2.67 17.71 -3.94
CA THR A 166 1.97 18.83 -3.31
C THR A 166 2.86 19.72 -2.43
N ASP A 167 4.20 19.57 -2.52
CA ASP A 167 5.16 20.27 -1.66
C ASP A 167 4.92 20.04 -0.15
N GLY A 168 4.42 18.85 0.21
CA GLY A 168 4.19 18.45 1.59
C GLY A 168 5.50 18.17 2.33
N ASP A 169 5.44 18.20 3.67
CA ASP A 169 6.57 17.87 4.53
C ASP A 169 6.77 16.34 4.57
N PRO A 170 7.88 15.79 4.01
CA PRO A 170 8.12 14.34 3.98
C PRO A 170 8.27 13.73 5.37
N ALA A 171 8.84 14.50 6.33
CA ALA A 171 9.01 14.02 7.70
C ALA A 171 7.66 13.88 8.41
N TYR A 172 6.77 14.87 8.22
CA TYR A 172 5.41 14.81 8.74
C TYR A 172 4.59 13.69 8.08
N THR A 173 4.74 13.51 6.77
CA THR A 173 4.10 12.41 6.01
C THR A 173 4.55 11.05 6.54
N LEU A 174 5.84 10.87 6.79
CA LEU A 174 6.37 9.62 7.36
C LEU A 174 5.75 9.31 8.72
N VAL A 175 5.58 10.32 9.56
CA VAL A 175 4.94 10.13 10.87
C VAL A 175 3.46 9.79 10.72
N GLN A 176 2.72 10.44 9.82
CA GLN A 176 1.33 10.11 9.56
C GLN A 176 1.16 8.65 9.09
N VAL A 177 1.98 8.21 8.15
CA VAL A 177 2.01 6.81 7.69
C VAL A 177 2.30 5.87 8.85
N SER A 178 3.34 6.15 9.63
CA SER A 178 3.72 5.30 10.77
C SER A 178 2.62 5.17 11.82
N VAL A 179 1.91 6.26 12.11
CA VAL A 179 0.79 6.25 13.07
C VAL A 179 -0.40 5.46 12.49
N ASN A 180 -0.73 5.64 11.21
CA ASN A 180 -1.78 4.87 10.56
C ASN A 180 -1.47 3.36 10.55
N ASP A 181 -0.22 2.97 10.28
CA ASP A 181 0.22 1.58 10.30
C ASP A 181 0.09 0.96 11.72
N LEU A 182 0.41 1.73 12.77
CA LEU A 182 0.23 1.27 14.16
C LEU A 182 -1.25 1.12 14.52
N ILE A 183 -2.09 2.07 14.10
CA ILE A 183 -3.53 2.01 14.37
C ILE A 183 -4.16 0.84 13.59
N MET A 184 -3.67 0.53 12.41
CA MET A 184 -4.12 -0.61 11.61
C MET A 184 -4.01 -1.93 12.38
N LEU A 185 -3.00 -2.11 13.22
CA LEU A 185 -2.86 -3.31 14.05
C LEU A 185 -4.08 -3.58 14.94
N VAL A 186 -4.75 -2.54 15.38
CA VAL A 186 -5.86 -2.62 16.33
C VAL A 186 -7.22 -2.47 15.65
N LEU A 187 -7.36 -1.50 14.74
CA LEU A 187 -8.65 -1.12 14.18
C LEU A 187 -9.04 -1.89 12.92
N PHE A 188 -8.09 -2.43 12.15
CA PHE A 188 -8.39 -3.09 10.88
C PHE A 188 -9.39 -4.25 11.05
N ALA A 189 -9.06 -5.22 11.89
CA ALA A 189 -9.90 -6.41 12.07
C ALA A 189 -11.30 -6.12 12.63
N PRO A 190 -11.47 -5.27 13.67
CA PRO A 190 -12.80 -4.89 14.15
C PRO A 190 -13.64 -4.14 13.12
N ILE A 191 -13.06 -3.16 12.41
CA ILE A 191 -13.78 -2.36 11.42
C ILE A 191 -14.21 -3.22 10.23
N VAL A 192 -13.31 -4.04 9.69
CA VAL A 192 -13.62 -4.93 8.56
C VAL A 192 -14.72 -5.90 8.95
N ARG A 193 -14.62 -6.55 10.11
CA ARG A 193 -15.65 -7.46 10.58
C ARG A 193 -17.00 -6.76 10.71
N PHE A 194 -17.04 -5.61 11.38
CA PHE A 194 -18.28 -4.85 11.59
C PHE A 194 -18.95 -4.46 10.27
N LEU A 195 -18.16 -3.94 9.31
CA LEU A 195 -18.69 -3.46 8.03
C LEU A 195 -19.07 -4.62 7.11
N VAL A 196 -18.28 -5.68 7.04
CA VAL A 196 -18.58 -6.84 6.18
C VAL A 196 -19.82 -7.55 6.69
N SER A 197 -19.93 -7.81 7.98
CA SER A 197 -21.13 -8.44 8.56
C SER A 197 -22.39 -7.57 8.44
N GLY A 198 -22.23 -6.24 8.41
CA GLY A 198 -23.36 -5.31 8.25
C GLY A 198 -23.79 -5.09 6.81
N ALA A 199 -22.87 -5.16 5.85
CA ALA A 199 -23.13 -4.83 4.44
C ALA A 199 -23.22 -6.05 3.51
N SER A 200 -22.73 -7.21 3.93
CA SER A 200 -22.75 -8.46 3.15
C SER A 200 -23.28 -9.63 3.97
N SER A 201 -23.70 -10.70 3.28
CA SER A 201 -24.11 -11.97 3.92
C SER A 201 -22.92 -12.85 4.33
N LEU A 202 -21.68 -12.36 4.15
CA LEU A 202 -20.47 -13.09 4.46
C LEU A 202 -20.06 -12.83 5.89
N ASP A 203 -19.79 -13.91 6.62
CA ASP A 203 -19.14 -13.82 7.93
C ASP A 203 -17.65 -14.09 7.77
N VAL A 204 -16.85 -13.05 8.01
CA VAL A 204 -15.38 -13.18 8.00
C VAL A 204 -14.93 -13.49 9.42
N PRO A 205 -14.40 -14.69 9.67
CA PRO A 205 -13.98 -15.07 11.01
C PRO A 205 -12.90 -14.10 11.55
N PHE A 206 -13.13 -13.54 12.73
CA PHE A 206 -12.23 -12.55 13.34
C PHE A 206 -10.79 -13.07 13.49
N HIS A 207 -10.64 -14.36 13.78
CA HIS A 207 -9.31 -14.97 13.92
C HIS A 207 -8.51 -14.92 12.61
N VAL A 208 -9.15 -15.09 11.44
CA VAL A 208 -8.45 -15.00 10.13
C VAL A 208 -7.93 -13.59 9.90
N LEU A 209 -8.73 -12.57 10.19
CA LEU A 209 -8.30 -11.17 10.11
C LEU A 209 -7.14 -10.89 11.08
N LEU A 210 -7.24 -11.41 12.31
CA LEU A 210 -6.21 -11.23 13.33
C LEU A 210 -4.89 -11.93 12.93
N TYR A 211 -4.95 -13.17 12.44
CA TYR A 211 -3.77 -13.87 11.93
C TYR A 211 -3.12 -13.13 10.75
N SER A 212 -3.93 -12.61 9.83
CA SER A 212 -3.42 -11.81 8.71
C SER A 212 -2.67 -10.56 9.20
N VAL A 213 -3.22 -9.84 10.18
CA VAL A 213 -2.55 -8.68 10.79
C VAL A 213 -1.23 -9.10 11.45
N ILE A 214 -1.22 -10.20 12.21
CA ILE A 214 -0.01 -10.67 12.87
C ILE A 214 1.07 -11.04 11.84
N VAL A 215 0.73 -11.85 10.85
CA VAL A 215 1.69 -12.38 9.87
C VAL A 215 2.20 -11.28 8.94
N PHE A 216 1.32 -10.42 8.44
CA PHE A 216 1.69 -9.46 7.40
C PHE A 216 2.06 -8.08 7.91
N ILE A 217 1.76 -7.75 9.17
CA ILE A 217 2.07 -6.44 9.74
C ILE A 217 2.96 -6.55 10.97
N VAL A 218 2.57 -7.33 12.00
CA VAL A 218 3.34 -7.40 13.26
C VAL A 218 4.73 -7.98 13.05
N ILE A 219 4.84 -9.08 12.32
CA ILE A 219 6.14 -9.73 12.04
C ILE A 219 7.08 -8.79 11.27
N PRO A 220 6.72 -8.21 10.10
CA PRO A 220 7.61 -7.30 9.38
C PRO A 220 7.90 -6.01 10.14
N LEU A 221 6.95 -5.47 10.91
CA LEU A 221 7.18 -4.31 11.77
C LEU A 221 8.25 -4.60 12.83
N THR A 222 8.09 -5.72 13.53
CA THR A 222 9.05 -6.15 14.55
C THR A 222 10.43 -6.38 13.94
N ALA A 223 10.50 -7.08 12.82
CA ALA A 223 11.74 -7.29 12.07
C ALA A 223 12.35 -5.95 11.62
N GLY A 224 11.56 -5.03 11.08
CA GLY A 224 11.99 -3.70 10.66
C GLY A 224 12.59 -2.89 11.81
N VAL A 225 11.94 -2.87 12.97
CA VAL A 225 12.43 -2.19 14.19
C VAL A 225 13.73 -2.78 14.70
N ILE A 226 13.83 -4.12 14.74
CA ILE A 226 15.04 -4.83 15.18
C ILE A 226 16.19 -4.52 14.21
N LEU A 227 15.98 -4.65 12.90
CA LEU A 227 16.98 -4.37 11.87
C LEU A 227 17.42 -2.90 11.91
N ARG A 228 16.48 -1.94 12.02
CA ARG A 228 16.79 -0.51 12.18
C ARG A 228 17.72 -0.29 13.37
N ARG A 229 17.37 -0.79 14.56
CA ARG A 229 18.17 -0.64 15.77
C ARG A 229 19.55 -1.28 15.62
N TYR A 230 19.62 -2.46 15.03
CA TYR A 230 20.88 -3.19 14.80
C TYR A 230 21.81 -2.40 13.88
N PHE A 231 21.33 -1.95 12.72
CA PHE A 231 22.16 -1.25 11.73
C PHE A 231 22.57 0.16 12.21
N ILE A 232 21.66 0.90 12.87
CA ILE A 232 21.99 2.21 13.44
C ILE A 232 23.06 2.07 14.53
N ARG A 233 22.99 1.05 15.39
CA ARG A 233 24.03 0.80 16.41
C ARG A 233 25.37 0.40 15.81
N ARG A 234 25.38 -0.35 14.70
CA ARG A 234 26.61 -0.85 14.08
C ARG A 234 27.27 0.13 13.13
N ARG A 235 26.50 0.86 12.34
CA ARG A 235 26.99 1.68 11.23
C ARG A 235 26.58 3.16 11.32
N GLY A 236 25.76 3.53 12.27
CA GLY A 236 25.25 4.89 12.45
C GLY A 236 24.00 5.19 11.61
N ALA A 237 23.27 6.25 12.01
CA ALA A 237 22.02 6.66 11.37
C ALA A 237 22.21 7.16 9.93
N VAL A 238 23.27 7.92 9.68
CA VAL A 238 23.55 8.49 8.35
C VAL A 238 23.79 7.38 7.32
N TRP A 239 24.59 6.38 7.64
CA TRP A 239 24.82 5.24 6.76
C TRP A 239 23.52 4.44 6.49
N PHE A 240 22.71 4.26 7.54
CA PHE A 240 21.42 3.57 7.42
C PHE A 240 20.48 4.28 6.45
N GLU A 241 20.34 5.62 6.57
CA GLU A 241 19.40 6.40 5.77
C GLU A 241 19.90 6.64 4.33
N GLN A 242 21.20 6.89 4.16
CA GLN A 242 21.76 7.27 2.86
C GLN A 242 22.26 6.10 2.03
N VAL A 243 22.60 4.97 2.64
CA VAL A 243 23.21 3.83 1.93
C VAL A 243 22.28 2.61 1.96
N LEU A 244 21.77 2.24 3.13
CA LEU A 244 21.02 0.99 3.28
C LEU A 244 19.60 1.12 2.71
N LEU A 245 18.84 2.13 3.13
CA LEU A 245 17.45 2.31 2.69
C LEU A 245 17.32 2.47 1.16
N PRO A 246 18.15 3.26 0.47
CA PRO A 246 18.09 3.36 -0.99
C PRO A 246 18.38 2.04 -1.71
N ARG A 247 19.22 1.17 -1.14
CA ARG A 247 19.50 -0.16 -1.71
C ARG A 247 18.34 -1.14 -1.58
N PHE A 248 17.49 -0.97 -0.58
CA PHE A 248 16.27 -1.77 -0.43
C PHE A 248 15.11 -1.31 -1.33
N ALA A 249 15.12 -0.07 -1.80
CA ALA A 249 14.05 0.46 -2.66
C ALA A 249 13.80 -0.40 -3.92
N PRO A 250 14.82 -0.75 -4.75
CA PRO A 250 14.61 -1.60 -5.91
C PRO A 250 14.15 -3.02 -5.54
N VAL A 251 14.60 -3.55 -4.40
CA VAL A 251 14.18 -4.87 -3.91
C VAL A 251 12.69 -4.86 -3.55
N SER A 252 12.24 -3.83 -2.84
CA SER A 252 10.81 -3.67 -2.50
C SER A 252 9.94 -3.53 -3.75
N MET A 253 10.42 -2.78 -4.75
CA MET A 253 9.71 -2.62 -6.04
C MET A 253 9.65 -3.94 -6.81
N ALA A 254 10.75 -4.67 -6.91
CA ALA A 254 10.77 -5.98 -7.55
C ALA A 254 9.85 -6.98 -6.85
N ALA A 255 9.85 -6.98 -5.51
CA ALA A 255 8.95 -7.81 -4.72
C ALA A 255 7.47 -7.46 -4.96
N LEU A 256 7.13 -6.15 -5.04
CA LEU A 256 5.79 -5.70 -5.39
C LEU A 256 5.34 -6.23 -6.76
N LEU A 257 6.17 -6.05 -7.79
CA LEU A 257 5.85 -6.52 -9.15
C LEU A 257 5.72 -8.05 -9.21
N ALA A 258 6.62 -8.78 -8.54
CA ALA A 258 6.55 -10.24 -8.46
C ALA A 258 5.28 -10.71 -7.71
N THR A 259 4.89 -10.04 -6.65
CA THR A 259 3.64 -10.33 -5.93
C THR A 259 2.43 -10.13 -6.84
N LEU A 260 2.39 -9.04 -7.61
CA LEU A 260 1.32 -8.80 -8.57
C LEU A 260 1.25 -9.91 -9.63
N VAL A 261 2.39 -10.29 -10.21
CA VAL A 261 2.43 -11.39 -11.20
C VAL A 261 1.88 -12.69 -10.61
N LEU A 262 2.26 -13.06 -9.38
CA LEU A 262 1.77 -14.28 -8.74
C LEU A 262 0.28 -14.20 -8.42
N ILE A 263 -0.21 -13.09 -7.84
CA ILE A 263 -1.63 -12.93 -7.51
C ILE A 263 -2.49 -13.03 -8.76
N PHE A 264 -2.10 -12.33 -9.84
CA PHE A 264 -2.84 -12.39 -11.10
C PHE A 264 -2.68 -13.76 -11.81
N GLY A 265 -1.54 -14.42 -11.66
CA GLY A 265 -1.33 -15.80 -12.10
C GLY A 265 -2.26 -16.79 -11.39
N PHE A 266 -2.43 -16.67 -10.08
CA PHE A 266 -3.34 -17.51 -9.30
C PHE A 266 -4.81 -17.29 -9.65
N GLN A 267 -5.16 -16.10 -10.13
CA GLN A 267 -6.53 -15.73 -10.48
C GLN A 267 -6.80 -15.72 -11.99
N ALA A 268 -5.85 -16.22 -12.80
CA ALA A 268 -5.94 -16.15 -14.26
C ALA A 268 -7.25 -16.72 -14.83
N ASP A 269 -7.73 -17.85 -14.30
CA ASP A 269 -8.98 -18.47 -14.72
C ASP A 269 -10.19 -17.62 -14.36
N ASN A 270 -10.25 -17.11 -13.13
CA ASN A 270 -11.33 -16.25 -12.68
C ASN A 270 -11.41 -14.95 -13.50
N ILE A 271 -10.28 -14.33 -13.77
CA ILE A 271 -10.19 -13.06 -14.53
C ILE A 271 -10.66 -13.26 -15.97
N THR A 272 -10.27 -14.37 -16.61
CA THR A 272 -10.65 -14.62 -18.00
C THR A 272 -12.09 -15.11 -18.16
N GLN A 273 -12.60 -15.89 -17.22
CA GLN A 273 -13.98 -16.37 -17.25
C GLN A 273 -14.97 -15.27 -16.83
N LYS A 274 -14.57 -14.39 -15.91
CA LYS A 274 -15.40 -13.31 -15.37
C LYS A 274 -14.87 -11.91 -15.74
N SER A 275 -14.39 -11.73 -16.97
CA SER A 275 -13.81 -10.45 -17.44
C SER A 275 -14.76 -9.27 -17.27
N PHE A 276 -16.07 -9.46 -17.47
CA PHE A 276 -17.09 -8.45 -17.27
C PHE A 276 -17.16 -7.98 -15.79
N HIS A 277 -17.03 -8.89 -14.85
CA HIS A 277 -17.04 -8.57 -13.41
C HIS A 277 -15.80 -7.77 -12.97
N VAL A 278 -14.66 -7.98 -13.62
CA VAL A 278 -13.43 -7.18 -13.35
C VAL A 278 -13.64 -5.74 -13.81
N VAL A 279 -14.24 -5.53 -14.98
CA VAL A 279 -14.55 -4.18 -15.49
C VAL A 279 -15.58 -3.48 -14.60
N MET A 280 -16.57 -4.19 -14.08
CA MET A 280 -17.59 -3.66 -13.19
C MET A 280 -17.05 -3.16 -11.84
N ASN A 281 -16.00 -3.81 -11.31
CA ASN A 281 -15.35 -3.39 -10.07
C ASN A 281 -14.47 -2.14 -10.24
N SER A 282 -14.01 -1.86 -11.46
CA SER A 282 -13.11 -0.75 -11.77
C SER A 282 -13.70 0.64 -11.42
N PRO A 283 -14.96 0.99 -11.77
CA PRO A 283 -15.54 2.29 -11.44
C PRO A 283 -15.62 2.56 -9.93
N ILE A 284 -15.85 1.52 -9.13
CA ILE A 284 -15.99 1.65 -7.67
C ILE A 284 -14.65 2.01 -7.04
N CYS A 285 -13.55 1.44 -7.55
CA CYS A 285 -12.21 1.82 -7.10
C CYS A 285 -11.83 3.25 -7.52
N PHE A 286 -12.45 3.79 -8.58
CA PHE A 286 -12.17 5.17 -9.05
C PHE A 286 -12.95 6.24 -8.28
N CYS A 287 -14.06 5.88 -7.62
CA CYS A 287 -14.88 6.81 -6.83
C CYS A 287 -14.30 7.13 -5.44
N LEU A 288 -13.16 6.59 -5.08
CA LEU A 288 -12.42 6.78 -3.81
C LEU A 288 -11.03 7.35 -4.03
#